data_29608457f2c82bff6432df3e59875689
#
_entry.id   29608457f2c82bff6432df3e59875689
#
_cell.length_a   1.000
_cell.length_b   1.000
_cell.length_c   1.000
_cell.angle_alpha   90.00
_cell.angle_beta   90.00
_cell.angle_gamma   90.00
#
_symmetry.space_group_name_H-M   'P 1'
#
loop_
_entity.id
_entity.type
_entity.pdbx_description
1 polymer ?
#
loop_
_entity_poly.entity_id
_entity_poly.type
_entity_poly.pdbx_seq_one_letter_code
_entity_poly.pdbx_strand_id
1 'polypeptide(L)'
;MAANPRDIIIRPIITEKSSMMMQDNKYTFKVALGANKVEIRQSIEDIFDVKVEKVNTIRVLGKIKRMGKHEGKRSDYKKAIVKLAEGNTIKIFEGM
;
A
#
# COMPACT_ATOMS: atom_id res chain seq x y z
N MET A 1 9.05 14.40 -13.77
CA MET A 1 9.56 13.09 -14.16
C MET A 1 8.71 12.01 -13.49
N ALA A 2 8.14 11.11 -14.27
CA ALA A 2 7.29 10.06 -13.71
C ALA A 2 8.13 9.06 -12.92
N ALA A 3 7.73 8.78 -11.68
CA ALA A 3 8.40 7.79 -10.87
C ALA A 3 8.13 6.39 -11.42
N ASN A 4 9.11 5.51 -11.26
CA ASN A 4 8.94 4.12 -11.64
C ASN A 4 7.82 3.51 -10.77
N PRO A 5 6.83 2.82 -11.33
CA PRO A 5 5.77 2.19 -10.53
C PRO A 5 6.29 1.31 -9.39
N ARG A 6 7.42 0.64 -9.59
CA ARG A 6 8.02 -0.21 -8.55
C ARG A 6 8.60 0.58 -7.39
N ASP A 7 8.95 1.86 -7.63
CA ASP A 7 9.44 2.74 -6.57
C ASP A 7 8.29 3.33 -5.76
N ILE A 8 7.11 3.41 -6.36
CA ILE A 8 5.91 3.93 -5.70
C ILE A 8 5.27 2.86 -4.83
N ILE A 9 5.11 1.65 -5.36
CA ILE A 9 4.54 0.53 -4.61
C ILE A 9 5.69 -0.29 -4.02
N ILE A 10 5.86 -0.22 -2.72
CA ILE A 10 6.98 -0.87 -2.05
C ILE A 10 6.72 -2.35 -1.83
N ARG A 11 5.58 -2.68 -1.23
CA ARG A 11 5.20 -4.07 -0.96
C ARG A 11 3.75 -4.16 -0.54
N PRO A 12 3.10 -5.32 -0.70
CA PRO A 12 1.77 -5.52 -0.12
C PRO A 12 1.86 -5.65 1.40
N ILE A 13 0.82 -5.22 2.07
CA ILE A 13 0.68 -5.38 3.52
C ILE A 13 -0.35 -6.47 3.75
N ILE A 14 0.08 -7.59 4.34
CA ILE A 14 -0.77 -8.73 4.59
C ILE A 14 -0.90 -8.92 6.09
N THR A 15 -2.05 -8.54 6.62
CA THR A 15 -2.41 -8.72 8.02
C THR A 15 -3.78 -9.36 8.05
N GLU A 16 -4.24 -9.74 9.23
CA GLU A 16 -5.59 -10.28 9.39
C GLU A 16 -6.63 -9.28 8.85
N LYS A 17 -6.49 -8.01 9.23
CA LYS A 17 -7.41 -6.96 8.79
C LYS A 17 -7.36 -6.76 7.28
N SER A 18 -6.16 -6.69 6.69
CA SER A 18 -6.04 -6.49 5.25
C SER A 18 -6.52 -7.69 4.45
N SER A 19 -6.35 -8.91 5.01
CA SER A 19 -6.87 -10.12 4.38
C SER A 19 -8.40 -10.12 4.35
N MET A 20 -9.04 -9.61 5.40
CA MET A 20 -10.50 -9.49 5.42
C MET A 20 -10.98 -8.48 4.39
N MET A 21 -10.24 -7.39 4.17
CA MET A 21 -10.60 -6.39 3.18
C MET A 21 -10.54 -6.91 1.75
N MET A 22 -9.74 -7.94 1.49
CA MET A 22 -9.68 -8.55 0.15
C MET A 22 -11.02 -9.15 -0.28
N GLN A 23 -11.86 -9.55 0.66
CA GLN A 23 -13.22 -10.01 0.36
C GLN A 23 -14.08 -8.92 -0.26
N ASP A 24 -13.77 -7.66 0.09
CA ASP A 24 -14.43 -6.49 -0.49
C ASP A 24 -13.66 -5.93 -1.68
N ASN A 25 -12.74 -6.71 -2.24
CA ASN A 25 -11.90 -6.32 -3.37
C ASN A 25 -10.99 -5.15 -3.07
N LYS A 26 -10.59 -5.01 -1.81
CA LYS A 26 -9.68 -3.97 -1.34
C LYS A 26 -8.33 -4.58 -0.96
N TYR A 27 -7.27 -3.96 -1.42
CA TYR A 27 -5.90 -4.43 -1.20
C TYR A 27 -5.09 -3.31 -0.56
N THR A 28 -4.23 -3.67 0.38
CA THR A 28 -3.42 -2.71 1.11
C THR A 28 -1.95 -2.84 0.71
N PHE A 29 -1.32 -1.71 0.42
CA PHE A 29 0.09 -1.67 0.04
C PHE A 29 0.83 -0.62 0.84
N LYS A 30 2.11 -0.92 1.15
CA LYS A 30 3.02 0.10 1.60
C LYS A 30 3.53 0.84 0.37
N VAL A 31 3.44 2.17 0.40
CA VAL A 31 3.79 3.01 -0.74
C VAL A 31 4.79 4.07 -0.31
N ALA A 32 5.43 4.72 -1.30
CA ALA A 32 6.36 5.81 -1.04
C ALA A 32 5.65 6.96 -0.32
N LEU A 33 6.31 7.58 0.66
CA LEU A 33 5.73 8.67 1.46
C LEU A 33 5.22 9.83 0.61
N GLY A 34 5.95 10.16 -0.45
CA GLY A 34 5.60 11.26 -1.34
C GLY A 34 4.60 10.92 -2.43
N ALA A 35 4.16 9.67 -2.51
CA ALA A 35 3.26 9.26 -3.58
C ALA A 35 1.85 9.80 -3.36
N ASN A 36 1.23 10.30 -4.41
CA ASN A 36 -0.15 10.75 -4.37
C ASN A 36 -1.10 9.66 -4.90
N LYS A 37 -2.40 9.89 -4.76
CA LYS A 37 -3.41 8.90 -5.17
C LYS A 37 -3.34 8.56 -6.65
N VAL A 38 -3.06 9.54 -7.50
CA VAL A 38 -2.98 9.33 -8.95
C VAL A 38 -1.80 8.44 -9.30
N GLU A 39 -0.64 8.72 -8.71
CA GLU A 39 0.55 7.90 -8.92
C GLU A 39 0.36 6.47 -8.43
N ILE A 40 -0.26 6.30 -7.27
CA ILE A 40 -0.54 4.98 -6.71
C ILE A 40 -1.48 4.20 -7.61
N ARG A 41 -2.55 4.83 -8.07
CA ARG A 41 -3.51 4.22 -8.99
C ARG A 41 -2.84 3.75 -10.27
N GLN A 42 -2.07 4.62 -10.92
CA GLN A 42 -1.39 4.29 -12.15
C GLN A 42 -0.38 3.16 -11.95
N SER A 43 0.35 3.19 -10.84
CA SER A 43 1.35 2.16 -10.55
C SER A 43 0.71 0.79 -10.33
N ILE A 44 -0.39 0.74 -9.60
CA ILE A 44 -1.12 -0.52 -9.38
C ILE A 44 -1.67 -1.05 -10.70
N GLU A 45 -2.26 -0.18 -11.53
CA GLU A 45 -2.79 -0.59 -12.82
C GLU A 45 -1.70 -1.10 -13.74
N ASP A 46 -0.52 -0.47 -13.73
CA ASP A 46 0.60 -0.88 -14.57
C ASP A 46 1.25 -2.19 -14.09
N ILE A 47 1.44 -2.34 -12.78
CA ILE A 47 2.12 -3.51 -12.23
C ILE A 47 1.25 -4.76 -12.32
N PHE A 48 -0.02 -4.64 -11.96
CA PHE A 48 -0.91 -5.80 -11.82
C PHE A 48 -1.89 -5.95 -12.97
N ASP A 49 -1.89 -5.03 -13.91
CA ASP A 49 -2.80 -5.05 -15.07
C ASP A 49 -4.27 -5.17 -14.63
N VAL A 50 -4.65 -4.32 -13.71
CA VAL A 50 -6.01 -4.28 -13.15
C VAL A 50 -6.56 -2.87 -13.26
N LYS A 51 -7.86 -2.74 -13.07
CA LYS A 51 -8.52 -1.44 -13.05
C LYS A 51 -8.85 -1.04 -11.62
N VAL A 52 -8.37 0.13 -11.21
CA VAL A 52 -8.57 0.65 -9.86
C VAL A 52 -9.78 1.57 -9.84
N GLU A 53 -10.70 1.28 -8.92
CA GLU A 53 -11.90 2.11 -8.73
C GLU A 53 -11.63 3.26 -7.76
N LYS A 54 -10.93 3.00 -6.66
CA LYS A 54 -10.72 3.99 -5.62
C LYS A 54 -9.40 3.74 -4.91
N VAL A 55 -8.76 4.83 -4.47
CA VAL A 55 -7.53 4.77 -3.67
C VAL A 55 -7.71 5.64 -2.44
N ASN A 56 -7.44 5.06 -1.28
CA ASN A 56 -7.35 5.79 -0.02
C ASN A 56 -5.94 5.68 0.51
N THR A 57 -5.41 6.76 1.07
CA THR A 57 -4.06 6.76 1.64
C THR A 57 -4.11 7.11 3.11
N ILE A 58 -3.24 6.46 3.88
CA ILE A 58 -3.10 6.71 5.31
C ILE A 58 -1.62 6.83 5.62
N ARG A 59 -1.23 7.93 6.26
CA ARG A 59 0.13 8.09 6.74
C ARG A 59 0.21 7.53 8.15
N VAL A 60 1.11 6.57 8.34
CA VAL A 60 1.33 5.97 9.66
C VAL A 60 2.59 6.58 10.24
N LEU A 61 2.43 7.27 11.36
CA LEU A 61 3.56 7.90 12.05
C LEU A 61 4.38 6.86 12.78
N GLY A 62 5.70 6.99 12.68
CA GLY A 62 6.61 6.12 13.38
C GLY A 62 6.50 6.31 14.89
N LYS A 63 6.59 5.22 15.63
CA LYS A 63 6.55 5.27 17.08
C LYS A 63 7.94 5.54 17.64
N ILE A 64 7.99 6.30 18.73
CA ILE A 64 9.23 6.50 19.48
C ILE A 64 9.47 5.24 20.30
N LYS A 65 10.63 4.61 20.09
CA LYS A 65 11.03 3.46 20.90
C LYS A 65 12.20 3.84 21.79
N ARG A 66 12.05 3.55 23.07
CA ARG A 66 13.13 3.71 24.04
C ARG A 66 13.80 2.36 24.25
N MET A 67 15.08 2.29 23.92
CA MET A 67 15.89 1.10 24.15
C MET A 67 17.02 1.46 25.12
N GLY A 68 16.83 1.20 26.40
CA GLY A 68 17.80 1.58 27.43
C GLY A 68 17.94 3.09 27.52
N LYS A 69 19.15 3.60 27.25
CA LYS A 69 19.44 5.05 27.28
C LYS A 69 19.17 5.75 25.96
N HIS A 70 18.78 5.01 24.93
CA HIS A 70 18.59 5.57 23.58
C HIS A 70 17.12 5.64 23.22
N GLU A 71 16.73 6.77 22.69
CA GLU A 71 15.41 6.92 22.08
C GLU A 71 15.58 7.03 20.59
N GLY A 72 14.80 6.25 19.84
CA GLY A 72 14.79 6.32 18.39
C GLY A 72 13.37 6.34 17.88
N LYS A 73 13.10 7.20 16.90
CA LYS A 73 11.81 7.23 16.22
C LYS A 73 11.88 6.33 15.00
N ARG A 74 10.90 5.43 14.87
CA ARG A 74 10.77 4.66 13.63
C ARG A 74 10.32 5.57 12.51
N SER A 75 10.79 5.26 11.30
CA SER A 75 10.38 6.03 10.12
C SER A 75 8.88 5.94 9.90
N ASP A 76 8.29 7.06 9.52
CA ASP A 76 6.90 7.08 9.07
C ASP A 76 6.78 6.26 7.79
N TYR A 77 5.59 5.75 7.54
CA TYR A 77 5.31 5.15 6.24
C TYR A 77 3.90 5.50 5.79
N LYS A 78 3.66 5.34 4.52
CA LYS A 78 2.34 5.55 3.94
C LYS A 78 1.80 4.22 3.45
N LYS A 79 0.54 3.95 3.74
CA LYS A 79 -0.15 2.81 3.17
C LYS A 79 -1.30 3.27 2.31
N ALA A 80 -1.58 2.51 1.27
CA ALA A 80 -2.68 2.77 0.36
C ALA A 80 -3.63 1.60 0.38
N ILE A 81 -4.92 1.90 0.50
CA ILE A 81 -5.98 0.91 0.35
C ILE A 81 -6.58 1.13 -1.02
N VAL A 82 -6.43 0.14 -1.89
CA VAL A 82 -6.84 0.22 -3.28
C VAL A 82 -8.06 -0.67 -3.48
N LYS A 83 -9.16 -0.08 -3.93
CA LYS A 83 -10.36 -0.83 -4.30
C LYS A 83 -10.35 -1.04 -5.80
N LEU A 84 -10.40 -2.30 -6.22
CA LEU A 84 -10.40 -2.65 -7.64
C LEU A 84 -11.82 -2.63 -8.19
N ALA A 85 -11.92 -2.38 -9.50
CA ALA A 85 -13.19 -2.51 -10.20
C ALA A 85 -13.68 -3.96 -10.15
N GLU A 86 -14.98 -4.16 -10.25
CA GLU A 86 -15.57 -5.48 -10.23
C GLU A 86 -14.94 -6.39 -11.30
N GLY A 87 -14.65 -7.63 -10.92
CA GLY A 87 -14.02 -8.59 -11.81
C GLY A 87 -12.49 -8.54 -11.83
N ASN A 88 -11.88 -7.57 -11.18
CA ASN A 88 -10.42 -7.47 -11.08
C ASN A 88 -9.94 -8.02 -9.74
N THR A 89 -8.83 -8.75 -9.76
CA THR A 89 -8.19 -9.26 -8.55
C THR A 89 -6.68 -9.13 -8.68
N ILE A 90 -6.01 -9.02 -7.55
CA ILE A 90 -4.54 -9.02 -7.51
C ILE A 90 -4.09 -10.36 -6.95
N LYS A 91 -3.45 -11.16 -7.79
CA LYS A 91 -3.08 -12.53 -7.46
C LYS A 91 -1.90 -12.65 -6.51
N ILE A 92 -1.18 -11.57 -6.28
CA ILE A 92 0.00 -11.59 -5.40
C ILE A 92 -0.33 -12.06 -3.99
N PHE A 93 -1.60 -11.95 -3.59
CA PHE A 93 -2.05 -12.37 -2.26
C PHE A 93 -2.48 -13.84 -2.21
N GLU A 94 -2.68 -14.48 -3.34
CA GLU A 94 -3.27 -15.84 -3.39
C GLU A 94 -2.31 -16.95 -3.01
N GLY A 95 -1.03 -16.74 -3.13
CA GLY A 95 -0.01 -17.74 -2.82
C GLY A 95 0.61 -17.63 -1.43
N MET A 96 0.00 -16.86 -0.56
CA MET A 96 0.61 -16.51 0.73
C MET A 96 -0.08 -17.14 1.91
#